data_428e25fbafde37fea999ca2cef0f05fb
#
_entry.id   428e25fbafde37fea999ca2cef0f05fb
#
_cell.length_a   1.000
_cell.length_b   1.000
_cell.length_c   1.000
_cell.angle_alpha   90.00
_cell.angle_beta   90.00
_cell.angle_gamma   90.00
#
_symmetry.space_group_name_H-M   'P 1'
#
loop_
_entity.id
_entity.type
_entity.pdbx_description
1 polymer ?
#
loop_
_entity_poly.entity_id
_entity_poly.type
_entity_poly.pdbx_seq_one_letter_code
_entity_poly.pdbx_strand_id
1 'polypeptide(L)'
;VPIGSFQAVKHMLADVKVALEYARSHVYRAANSVARATEGRAVDVSMAKLAACEAANRASRVSLQVHGAIGYTYEQDVHIWMKRAWSLEAAFGNSVFHNQRLASGVIDRTIPAQSFGYISAEA
;
A
#
# COMPACT_ATOMS: atom_id res chain seq x y z
N VAL A 1 -32.36 -1.76 8.25
CA VAL A 1 -31.67 -1.58 6.96
C VAL A 1 -30.22 -1.99 7.15
N PRO A 2 -29.63 -2.82 6.29
CA PRO A 2 -28.22 -3.19 6.42
C PRO A 2 -27.30 -1.97 6.37
N ILE A 3 -26.28 -1.93 7.23
CA ILE A 3 -25.34 -0.81 7.33
C ILE A 3 -24.66 -0.46 5.99
N GLY A 4 -24.41 -1.48 5.16
CA GLY A 4 -23.85 -1.30 3.82
C GLY A 4 -24.78 -0.61 2.81
N SER A 5 -26.04 -0.30 3.16
CA SER A 5 -26.93 0.49 2.31
C SER A 5 -26.65 2.00 2.42
N PHE A 6 -26.03 2.45 3.52
CA PHE A 6 -25.70 3.85 3.71
C PHE A 6 -24.58 4.30 2.80
N GLN A 7 -24.78 5.42 2.10
CA GLN A 7 -23.84 5.94 1.13
C GLN A 7 -22.47 6.27 1.77
N ALA A 8 -22.47 6.83 2.98
CA ALA A 8 -21.23 7.13 3.71
C ALA A 8 -20.37 5.89 3.93
N VAL A 9 -20.97 4.75 4.29
CA VAL A 9 -20.26 3.49 4.47
C VAL A 9 -19.72 2.97 3.14
N LYS A 10 -20.52 3.05 2.08
CA LYS A 10 -20.06 2.65 0.72
C LYS A 10 -18.86 3.46 0.27
N HIS A 11 -18.85 4.78 0.48
CA HIS A 11 -17.71 5.63 0.11
C HIS A 11 -16.45 5.28 0.88
N MET A 12 -16.55 5.11 2.21
CA MET A 12 -15.40 4.69 3.01
C MET A 12 -14.80 3.37 2.53
N LEU A 13 -15.64 2.39 2.20
CA LEU A 13 -15.18 1.10 1.69
C LEU A 13 -14.63 1.19 0.26
N ALA A 14 -15.20 2.06 -0.58
CA ALA A 14 -14.68 2.32 -1.93
C ALA A 14 -13.27 2.91 -1.87
N ASP A 15 -13.02 3.87 -0.97
CA ASP A 15 -11.69 4.46 -0.78
C ASP A 15 -10.65 3.40 -0.35
N VAL A 16 -11.04 2.46 0.52
CA VAL A 16 -10.18 1.32 0.89
C VAL A 16 -9.91 0.45 -0.34
N LYS A 17 -10.93 0.16 -1.14
CA LYS A 17 -10.79 -0.65 -2.35
C LYS A 17 -9.84 -0.01 -3.35
N VAL A 18 -9.94 1.29 -3.57
CA VAL A 18 -9.02 2.04 -4.45
C VAL A 18 -7.57 1.93 -3.95
N ALA A 19 -7.33 2.17 -2.65
CA ALA A 19 -6.00 2.06 -2.07
C ALA A 19 -5.43 0.64 -2.20
N LEU A 20 -6.26 -0.38 -2.02
CA LEU A 20 -5.87 -1.79 -2.15
C LEU A 20 -5.47 -2.14 -3.60
N GLU A 21 -6.25 -1.72 -4.59
CA GLU A 21 -5.93 -2.00 -6.00
C GLU A 21 -4.67 -1.25 -6.45
N TYR A 22 -4.48 -0.02 -5.97
CA TYR A 22 -3.24 0.72 -6.19
C TYR A 22 -2.03 -0.02 -5.59
N ALA A 23 -2.12 -0.45 -4.34
CA ALA A 23 -1.06 -1.22 -3.68
C ALA A 23 -0.75 -2.53 -4.41
N ARG A 24 -1.79 -3.24 -4.88
CA ARG A 24 -1.65 -4.51 -5.60
C ARG A 24 -0.81 -4.35 -6.87
N SER A 25 -1.06 -3.31 -7.67
CA SER A 25 -0.29 -3.06 -8.89
C SER A 25 1.19 -2.78 -8.60
N HIS A 26 1.48 -2.04 -7.53
CA HIS A 26 2.86 -1.79 -7.09
C HIS A 26 3.56 -3.06 -6.62
N VAL A 27 2.87 -3.94 -5.90
CA VAL A 27 3.42 -5.23 -5.45
C VAL A 27 3.77 -6.12 -6.65
N TYR A 28 2.89 -6.21 -7.65
CA TYR A 28 3.18 -7.00 -8.85
C TYR A 28 4.34 -6.42 -9.65
N ARG A 29 4.43 -5.10 -9.77
CA ARG A 29 5.57 -4.43 -10.39
C ARG A 29 6.86 -4.74 -9.64
N ALA A 30 6.89 -4.60 -8.33
CA ALA A 30 8.06 -4.89 -7.50
C ALA A 30 8.49 -6.36 -7.62
N ALA A 31 7.55 -7.30 -7.60
CA ALA A 31 7.83 -8.72 -7.79
C ALA A 31 8.48 -8.99 -9.15
N ASN A 32 7.96 -8.40 -10.23
CA ASN A 32 8.53 -8.51 -11.56
C ASN A 32 9.95 -7.89 -11.63
N SER A 33 10.16 -6.72 -11.03
CA SER A 33 11.45 -6.05 -10.99
C SER A 33 12.51 -6.85 -10.25
N VAL A 34 12.13 -7.48 -9.14
CA VAL A 34 13.01 -8.39 -8.37
C VAL A 34 13.33 -9.64 -9.18
N ALA A 35 12.33 -10.28 -9.80
CA ALA A 35 12.51 -11.48 -10.60
C ALA A 35 13.43 -11.26 -11.80
N ARG A 36 13.38 -10.08 -12.41
CA ARG A 36 14.23 -9.70 -13.55
C ARG A 36 15.55 -9.05 -13.15
N ALA A 37 15.80 -8.87 -11.86
CA ALA A 37 16.99 -8.20 -11.32
C ALA A 37 17.24 -6.80 -11.92
N THR A 38 16.17 -6.02 -12.16
CA THR A 38 16.29 -4.68 -12.76
C THR A 38 17.03 -3.72 -11.82
N GLU A 39 17.67 -2.69 -12.35
CA GLU A 39 18.40 -1.69 -11.55
C GLU A 39 17.48 -0.95 -10.57
N GLY A 40 16.24 -0.62 -10.99
CA GLY A 40 15.25 0.08 -10.17
C GLY A 40 14.52 -0.77 -9.13
N ARG A 41 14.83 -2.08 -9.01
CA ARG A 41 14.06 -3.00 -8.14
C ARG A 41 13.93 -2.55 -6.68
N ALA A 42 14.98 -1.92 -6.13
CA ALA A 42 14.96 -1.46 -4.74
C ALA A 42 13.94 -0.33 -4.53
N VAL A 43 13.78 0.53 -5.52
CA VAL A 43 12.81 1.63 -5.51
C VAL A 43 11.40 1.09 -5.72
N ASP A 44 11.21 0.17 -6.68
CA ASP A 44 9.91 -0.49 -6.90
C ASP A 44 9.43 -1.22 -5.64
N VAL A 45 10.33 -1.91 -4.92
CA VAL A 45 10.01 -2.54 -3.63
C VAL A 45 9.63 -1.51 -2.57
N SER A 46 10.32 -0.37 -2.51
CA SER A 46 9.98 0.70 -1.57
C SER A 46 8.61 1.32 -1.88
N MET A 47 8.30 1.56 -3.15
CA MET A 47 6.97 2.02 -3.58
C MET A 47 5.86 1.02 -3.19
N ALA A 48 6.08 -0.26 -3.45
CA ALA A 48 5.14 -1.31 -3.09
C ALA A 48 4.91 -1.38 -1.58
N LYS A 49 5.98 -1.27 -0.79
CA LYS A 49 5.89 -1.25 0.68
C LYS A 49 5.09 -0.06 1.18
N LEU A 50 5.37 1.14 0.69
CA LEU A 50 4.64 2.35 1.07
C LEU A 50 3.16 2.25 0.73
N ALA A 51 2.82 1.87 -0.50
CA ALA A 51 1.44 1.71 -0.95
C ALA A 51 0.69 0.64 -0.15
N ALA A 52 1.34 -0.49 0.14
CA ALA A 52 0.73 -1.56 0.93
C ALA A 52 0.49 -1.15 2.39
N CYS A 53 1.42 -0.44 3.03
CA CYS A 53 1.26 0.07 4.38
C CYS A 53 0.13 1.12 4.46
N GLU A 54 0.06 2.04 3.51
CA GLU A 54 -1.02 3.02 3.42
C GLU A 54 -2.39 2.34 3.28
N ALA A 55 -2.52 1.38 2.36
CA ALA A 55 -3.76 0.63 2.16
C ALA A 55 -4.17 -0.14 3.42
N ALA A 56 -3.22 -0.80 4.10
CA ALA A 56 -3.46 -1.55 5.32
C ALA A 56 -3.90 -0.65 6.48
N ASN A 57 -3.26 0.51 6.66
CA ASN A 57 -3.62 1.48 7.68
C ASN A 57 -5.00 2.09 7.42
N ARG A 58 -5.31 2.45 6.18
CA ARG A 58 -6.62 2.94 5.78
C ARG A 58 -7.70 1.89 6.03
N ALA A 59 -7.47 0.65 5.59
CA ALA A 59 -8.38 -0.46 5.80
C ALA A 59 -8.64 -0.71 7.29
N SER A 60 -7.61 -0.68 8.12
CA SER A 60 -7.71 -0.86 9.56
C SER A 60 -8.62 0.19 10.20
N ARG A 61 -8.41 1.47 9.90
CA ARG A 61 -9.20 2.58 10.45
C ARG A 61 -10.65 2.52 9.97
N VAL A 62 -10.86 2.28 8.68
CA VAL A 62 -12.22 2.20 8.11
C VAL A 62 -12.96 0.98 8.65
N SER A 63 -12.28 -0.17 8.77
CA SER A 63 -12.87 -1.36 9.37
C SER A 63 -13.34 -1.09 10.79
N LEU A 64 -12.50 -0.49 11.63
CA LEU A 64 -12.87 -0.11 12.98
C LEU A 64 -14.10 0.82 13.00
N GLN A 65 -14.10 1.86 12.17
CA GLN A 65 -15.20 2.81 12.07
C GLN A 65 -16.51 2.17 11.65
N VAL A 66 -16.48 1.27 10.66
CA VAL A 66 -17.67 0.59 10.12
C VAL A 66 -18.26 -0.42 11.11
N HIS A 67 -17.41 -1.06 11.93
CA HIS A 67 -17.89 -1.93 13.01
C HIS A 67 -18.48 -1.16 14.19
N GLY A 68 -18.21 0.14 14.32
CA GLY A 68 -18.71 0.95 15.43
C GLY A 68 -18.17 0.46 16.77
N ALA A 69 -18.99 0.54 17.83
CA ALA A 69 -18.56 0.21 19.19
C ALA A 69 -18.00 -1.22 19.34
N ILE A 70 -18.59 -2.20 18.65
CA ILE A 70 -18.15 -3.59 18.73
C ILE A 70 -16.74 -3.79 18.15
N GLY A 71 -16.31 -2.94 17.21
CA GLY A 71 -14.95 -2.99 16.65
C GLY A 71 -13.85 -2.69 17.68
N TYR A 72 -14.18 -2.05 18.80
CA TYR A 72 -13.25 -1.79 19.91
C TYR A 72 -13.18 -2.94 20.91
N THR A 73 -14.03 -3.93 20.78
CA THR A 73 -14.10 -5.08 21.70
C THR A 73 -13.29 -6.25 21.18
N TYR A 74 -13.00 -7.20 22.07
CA TYR A 74 -12.35 -8.47 21.70
C TYR A 74 -13.33 -9.50 21.09
N GLU A 75 -14.61 -9.16 20.99
CA GLU A 75 -15.62 -10.02 20.36
C GLU A 75 -15.47 -10.08 18.83
N GLN A 76 -14.81 -9.06 18.25
CA GLN A 76 -14.53 -9.00 16.83
C GLN A 76 -13.02 -9.08 16.55
N ASP A 77 -12.65 -9.80 15.51
CA ASP A 77 -11.24 -10.02 15.13
C ASP A 77 -10.56 -8.81 14.48
N VAL A 78 -11.23 -7.66 14.40
CA VAL A 78 -10.69 -6.43 13.78
C VAL A 78 -9.34 -6.06 14.40
N HIS A 79 -9.22 -6.16 15.72
CA HIS A 79 -7.99 -5.83 16.46
C HIS A 79 -6.79 -6.71 16.06
N ILE A 80 -7.02 -7.97 15.68
CA ILE A 80 -5.96 -8.90 15.23
C ILE A 80 -5.35 -8.40 13.93
N TRP A 81 -6.19 -8.04 12.97
CA TRP A 81 -5.76 -7.52 11.67
C TRP A 81 -5.08 -6.17 11.77
N MET A 82 -5.59 -5.27 12.63
CA MET A 82 -4.96 -3.98 12.90
C MET A 82 -3.55 -4.16 13.49
N LYS A 83 -3.40 -4.98 14.53
CA LYS A 83 -2.09 -5.27 15.15
C LYS A 83 -1.12 -5.89 14.14
N ARG A 84 -1.62 -6.76 13.28
CA ARG A 84 -0.82 -7.36 12.22
C ARG A 84 -0.35 -6.31 11.20
N ALA A 85 -1.22 -5.39 10.78
CA ALA A 85 -0.87 -4.31 9.88
C ALA A 85 0.25 -3.42 10.47
N TRP A 86 0.12 -3.00 11.74
CA TRP A 86 1.13 -2.19 12.42
C TRP A 86 2.47 -2.92 12.58
N SER A 87 2.43 -4.19 12.94
CA SER A 87 3.63 -5.03 13.04
C SER A 87 4.35 -5.13 11.68
N LEU A 88 3.61 -5.35 10.61
CA LEU A 88 4.16 -5.42 9.25
C LEU A 88 4.66 -4.06 8.74
N GLU A 89 4.05 -2.94 9.17
CA GLU A 89 4.52 -1.60 8.82
C GLU A 89 5.93 -1.34 9.37
N ALA A 90 6.18 -1.74 10.60
CA ALA A 90 7.49 -1.60 11.23
C ALA A 90 8.55 -2.58 10.67
N ALA A 91 8.13 -3.72 10.13
CA ALA A 91 9.01 -4.76 9.64
C ALA A 91 9.70 -4.34 8.31
N PHE A 92 10.97 -4.73 8.15
CA PHE A 92 11.76 -4.53 6.92
C PHE A 92 11.93 -3.08 6.48
N GLY A 93 11.94 -2.15 7.42
CA GLY A 93 12.01 -0.71 7.19
C GLY A 93 10.63 -0.05 7.30
N ASN A 94 10.61 1.09 7.97
CA ASN A 94 9.41 1.90 8.15
C ASN A 94 9.18 2.83 6.94
N SER A 95 8.10 3.60 6.99
CA SER A 95 7.75 4.55 5.93
C SER A 95 8.83 5.61 5.69
N VAL A 96 9.53 6.06 6.72
CA VAL A 96 10.62 7.05 6.59
C VAL A 96 11.76 6.49 5.76
N PHE A 97 12.22 5.27 6.07
CA PHE A 97 13.28 4.60 5.32
C PHE A 97 12.93 4.44 3.84
N HIS A 98 11.73 3.98 3.54
CA HIS A 98 11.29 3.74 2.16
C HIS A 98 11.06 5.05 1.39
N ASN A 99 10.54 6.10 2.05
CA ASN A 99 10.41 7.42 1.45
C ASN A 99 11.77 8.04 1.12
N GLN A 100 12.74 7.92 2.02
CA GLN A 100 14.11 8.41 1.74
C GLN A 100 14.72 7.70 0.53
N ARG A 101 14.60 6.38 0.45
CA ARG A 101 15.10 5.63 -0.70
C ARG A 101 14.40 6.05 -2.01
N LEU A 102 13.09 6.26 -1.97
CA LEU A 102 12.33 6.73 -3.13
C LEU A 102 12.77 8.14 -3.53
N ALA A 103 12.89 9.05 -2.57
CA ALA A 103 13.33 10.42 -2.81
C ALA A 103 14.72 10.47 -3.45
N SER A 104 15.70 9.73 -2.90
CA SER A 104 17.03 9.64 -3.50
C SER A 104 16.97 9.09 -4.92
N GLY A 105 16.20 8.02 -5.16
CA GLY A 105 16.06 7.46 -6.49
C GLY A 105 15.50 8.45 -7.52
N VAL A 106 14.55 9.28 -7.12
CA VAL A 106 13.94 10.30 -7.99
C VAL A 106 14.84 11.52 -8.17
N ILE A 107 15.39 12.06 -7.07
CA ILE A 107 16.19 13.29 -7.06
C ILE A 107 17.52 13.05 -7.77
N ASP A 108 18.21 11.96 -7.44
CA ASP A 108 19.51 11.62 -8.01
C ASP A 108 19.39 11.01 -9.42
N ARG A 109 18.18 10.89 -9.94
CA ARG A 109 17.87 10.30 -11.25
C ARG A 109 18.50 8.92 -11.47
N THR A 110 18.62 8.14 -10.40
CA THR A 110 19.11 6.77 -10.46
C THR A 110 18.07 5.78 -10.99
N ILE A 111 16.81 6.24 -11.09
CA ILE A 111 15.73 5.51 -11.75
C ILE A 111 15.65 6.02 -13.19
N PRO A 112 15.66 5.12 -14.20
CA PRO A 112 15.41 5.53 -15.57
C PRO A 112 14.09 6.28 -15.66
N ALA A 113 14.08 7.45 -16.32
CA ALA A 113 12.89 8.27 -16.51
C ALA A 113 11.80 7.57 -17.34
N GLN A 114 12.15 6.47 -17.98
CA GLN A 114 11.25 5.61 -18.74
C GLN A 114 10.40 4.76 -17.79
N SER A 115 9.27 5.33 -17.38
CA SER A 115 8.27 4.61 -16.60
C SER A 115 7.31 3.84 -17.49
N PHE A 116 6.88 2.67 -17.02
CA PHE A 116 5.70 1.96 -17.52
C PHE A 116 5.72 1.40 -18.94
N GLY A 117 6.80 0.71 -19.32
CA GLY A 117 6.79 -0.10 -20.54
C GLY A 117 6.83 0.66 -21.86
N TYR A 118 6.99 1.97 -21.82
CA TYR A 118 7.38 2.74 -22.99
C TYR A 118 8.87 2.51 -23.20
N ILE A 119 9.20 1.56 -24.07
CA ILE A 119 10.53 1.46 -24.65
C ILE A 119 10.61 2.65 -25.62
N SER A 120 11.48 3.61 -25.34
CA SER A 120 11.81 4.61 -26.36
C SER A 120 12.39 3.86 -27.56
N ALA A 121 11.84 4.09 -28.73
CA ALA A 121 12.31 3.49 -29.98
C ALA A 121 13.65 4.12 -30.45
N GLU A 122 14.48 4.60 -29.51
CA GLU A 122 15.80 5.17 -29.78
C GLU A 122 16.84 4.33 -29.04
N ALA A 123 17.29 3.29 -29.67
CA ALA A 123 18.56 2.60 -29.44
C ALA A 123 19.19 2.30 -30.80
#